data_e2d6b7132649bd05613366773b955a26
#
_entry.id   e2d6b7132649bd05613366773b955a26
#
_cell.length_a   1.000
_cell.length_b   1.000
_cell.length_c   1.000
_cell.angle_alpha   90.00
_cell.angle_beta   90.00
_cell.angle_gamma   90.00
#
_symmetry.space_group_name_H-M   'P 1'
#
loop_
_entity.id
_entity.type
_entity.pdbx_description
1 polymer ?
#
loop_
_entity_poly.entity_id
_entity_poly.type
_entity_poly.pdbx_seq_one_letter_code
_entity_poly.pdbx_strand_id
1 'polypeptide(L)'
;NIAIQISNWFKEKDLDALLIACNTTNACALDLLQNTLKIPCFDLITSVSSTITSNSIGVLATTATVKSSFYKNNILKIRPDIKVFQQSCPEFVSEIESISIDYKKINYLADLYLGPLLKNNISELILGCSHYPLIYQILREKISSDIKIIDPSIALTNNLNNFFYPSNKFHKSNKYDNVEFFATGKIDE
;
A
#
# COMPACT_ATOMS: atom_id res chain seq x y z
N ASN A 1 -5.44 14.78 15.53
CA ASN A 1 -4.92 13.77 14.64
C ASN A 1 -6.08 13.15 13.86
N ILE A 2 -6.05 13.24 12.54
CA ILE A 2 -7.13 12.80 11.62
C ILE A 2 -7.46 11.31 11.83
N ALA A 3 -6.47 10.45 11.97
CA ALA A 3 -6.68 9.02 12.19
C ALA A 3 -7.53 8.73 13.45
N ILE A 4 -7.32 9.49 14.53
CA ILE A 4 -8.13 9.37 15.75
C ILE A 4 -9.59 9.81 15.50
N GLN A 5 -9.79 10.89 14.77
CA GLN A 5 -11.14 11.38 14.46
C GLN A 5 -11.90 10.36 13.60
N ILE A 6 -11.26 9.82 12.56
CA ILE A 6 -11.84 8.79 11.71
C ILE A 6 -12.12 7.51 12.51
N SER A 7 -11.19 7.08 13.39
CA SER A 7 -11.41 5.89 14.22
C SER A 7 -12.56 6.05 15.20
N ASN A 8 -12.74 7.24 15.79
CA ASN A 8 -13.87 7.52 16.67
C ASN A 8 -15.20 7.49 15.90
N TRP A 9 -15.22 8.01 14.68
CA TRP A 9 -16.39 7.92 13.81
C TRP A 9 -16.73 6.46 13.44
N PHE A 10 -15.73 5.62 13.17
CA PHE A 10 -15.92 4.20 12.91
C PHE A 10 -16.44 3.43 14.12
N LYS A 11 -16.13 3.86 15.37
CA LYS A 11 -16.69 3.23 16.60
C LYS A 11 -18.21 3.30 16.69
N GLU A 12 -18.79 4.31 16.05
CA GLU A 12 -20.25 4.51 16.04
C GLU A 12 -20.92 3.64 14.97
N LYS A 13 -20.14 2.91 14.18
CA LYS A 13 -20.62 2.01 13.13
C LYS A 13 -20.50 0.56 13.59
N ASP A 14 -21.46 -0.25 13.21
CA ASP A 14 -21.43 -1.71 13.40
C ASP A 14 -20.60 -2.32 12.26
N LEU A 15 -19.33 -2.58 12.51
CA LEU A 15 -18.36 -3.02 11.51
C LEU A 15 -17.78 -4.38 11.87
N ASP A 16 -17.82 -5.32 10.93
CA ASP A 16 -17.17 -6.63 11.03
C ASP A 16 -15.64 -6.55 10.91
N ALA A 17 -15.13 -5.62 10.13
CA ALA A 17 -13.70 -5.41 9.90
C ALA A 17 -13.38 -4.02 9.35
N LEU A 18 -12.12 -3.59 9.48
CA LEU A 18 -11.58 -2.39 8.85
C LEU A 18 -10.50 -2.77 7.84
N LEU A 19 -10.63 -2.27 6.61
CA LEU A 19 -9.59 -2.37 5.58
C LEU A 19 -8.89 -1.03 5.42
N ILE A 20 -7.55 -1.01 5.57
CA ILE A 20 -6.74 0.20 5.50
C ILE A 20 -5.94 0.19 4.20
N ALA A 21 -6.48 0.84 3.17
CA ALA A 21 -5.91 0.86 1.82
C ALA A 21 -4.87 1.97 1.58
N CYS A 22 -4.44 2.68 2.62
CA CYS A 22 -3.40 3.70 2.54
C CYS A 22 -2.13 3.25 3.25
N ASN A 23 -1.02 3.11 2.50
CA ASN A 23 0.27 2.69 3.06
C ASN A 23 0.81 3.65 4.13
N THR A 24 0.61 4.96 3.96
CA THR A 24 1.03 5.95 4.96
C THR A 24 0.22 5.82 6.25
N THR A 25 -1.08 5.57 6.15
CA THR A 25 -1.93 5.30 7.32
C THR A 25 -1.53 4.00 8.01
N ASN A 26 -1.25 2.94 7.25
CA ASN A 26 -0.69 1.69 7.81
C ASN A 26 0.59 1.97 8.59
N ALA A 27 1.52 2.67 7.98
CA ALA A 27 2.84 2.93 8.56
C ALA A 27 2.82 3.82 9.80
N CYS A 28 1.83 4.70 9.94
CA CYS A 28 1.80 5.74 10.96
C CYS A 28 0.67 5.58 12.00
N ALA A 29 -0.34 4.77 11.73
CA ALA A 29 -1.54 4.74 12.57
C ALA A 29 -2.17 3.34 12.76
N LEU A 30 -1.59 2.26 12.20
CA LEU A 30 -2.18 0.92 12.30
C LEU A 30 -2.42 0.50 13.75
N ASP A 31 -1.39 0.58 14.61
CA ASP A 31 -1.50 0.19 16.02
C ASP A 31 -2.58 1.00 16.75
N LEU A 32 -2.66 2.30 16.45
CA LEU A 32 -3.70 3.17 17.00
C LEU A 32 -5.10 2.71 16.60
N LEU A 33 -5.31 2.40 15.32
CA LEU A 33 -6.60 1.97 14.79
C LEU A 33 -7.02 0.62 15.38
N GLN A 34 -6.11 -0.35 15.43
CA GLN A 34 -6.35 -1.68 16.01
C GLN A 34 -6.72 -1.59 17.51
N ASN A 35 -5.96 -0.80 18.27
CA ASN A 35 -6.22 -0.61 19.71
C ASN A 35 -7.51 0.15 19.99
N THR A 36 -7.91 1.05 19.07
CA THR A 36 -9.09 1.89 19.23
C THR A 36 -10.37 1.17 18.85
N LEU A 37 -10.38 0.43 17.74
CA LEU A 37 -11.60 -0.18 17.19
C LEU A 37 -11.86 -1.58 17.75
N LYS A 38 -10.80 -2.33 18.09
CA LYS A 38 -10.88 -3.72 18.60
C LYS A 38 -11.63 -4.69 17.67
N ILE A 39 -11.61 -4.40 16.39
CA ILE A 39 -12.12 -5.25 15.31
C ILE A 39 -10.96 -5.71 14.42
N PRO A 40 -11.12 -6.76 13.60
CA PRO A 40 -10.10 -7.15 12.64
C PRO A 40 -9.73 -5.98 11.71
N CYS A 41 -8.42 -5.67 11.63
CA CYS A 41 -7.90 -4.65 10.74
C CYS A 41 -6.97 -5.31 9.72
N PHE A 42 -7.29 -5.12 8.45
CA PHE A 42 -6.50 -5.61 7.32
C PHE A 42 -5.72 -4.46 6.71
N ASP A 43 -4.43 -4.62 6.57
CA ASP A 43 -3.52 -3.60 6.08
C ASP A 43 -2.61 -4.10 4.96
N LEU A 44 -2.14 -3.17 4.13
CA LEU A 44 -1.33 -3.45 2.95
C LEU A 44 0.05 -4.00 3.32
N ILE A 45 0.70 -3.42 4.32
CA ILE A 45 2.12 -3.67 4.63
C ILE A 45 2.31 -5.05 5.26
N THR A 46 1.51 -5.38 6.26
CA THR A 46 1.56 -6.70 6.89
C THR A 46 1.15 -7.79 5.90
N SER A 47 0.12 -7.53 5.10
CA SER A 47 -0.35 -8.48 4.09
C SER A 47 0.72 -8.83 3.06
N VAL A 48 1.39 -7.83 2.49
CA VAL A 48 2.41 -8.09 1.46
C VAL A 48 3.70 -8.66 2.03
N SER A 49 4.05 -8.35 3.28
CA SER A 49 5.29 -8.82 3.90
C SER A 49 5.40 -10.35 3.96
N SER A 50 4.25 -11.05 4.05
CA SER A 50 4.19 -12.52 4.04
C SER A 50 4.33 -13.15 2.65
N THR A 51 4.21 -12.37 1.57
CA THR A 51 4.23 -12.86 0.18
C THR A 51 5.61 -12.77 -0.49
N ILE A 52 6.57 -12.19 0.20
CA ILE A 52 7.92 -11.95 -0.31
C ILE A 52 8.70 -13.24 -0.42
N THR A 53 9.31 -13.47 -1.56
CA THR A 53 10.07 -14.70 -1.86
C THR A 53 11.55 -14.48 -2.10
N SER A 54 11.96 -13.28 -2.52
CA SER A 54 13.35 -12.96 -2.84
C SER A 54 14.16 -12.55 -1.60
N ASN A 55 15.49 -12.46 -1.78
CA ASN A 55 16.43 -12.05 -0.73
C ASN A 55 16.84 -10.57 -0.83
N SER A 56 16.36 -9.84 -1.84
CA SER A 56 16.68 -8.43 -2.05
C SER A 56 15.48 -7.67 -2.59
N ILE A 57 14.98 -6.72 -1.81
CA ILE A 57 13.69 -6.05 -2.04
C ILE A 57 13.88 -4.55 -2.07
N GLY A 58 13.29 -3.92 -3.08
CA GLY A 58 13.07 -2.49 -3.14
C GLY A 58 11.65 -2.12 -2.72
N VAL A 59 11.50 -1.01 -2.02
CA VAL A 59 10.20 -0.43 -1.68
C VAL A 59 10.18 1.02 -2.14
N LEU A 60 9.33 1.36 -3.10
CA LEU A 60 8.99 2.75 -3.42
C LEU A 60 7.84 3.17 -2.50
N ALA A 61 7.99 4.28 -1.77
CA ALA A 61 6.94 4.72 -0.85
C ALA A 61 6.99 6.24 -0.63
N THR A 62 5.97 6.78 0.06
CA THR A 62 5.98 8.17 0.49
C THR A 62 7.07 8.41 1.54
N THR A 63 7.48 9.67 1.69
CA THR A 63 8.49 10.06 2.69
C THR A 63 8.08 9.63 4.11
N ALA A 64 6.82 9.75 4.47
CA ALA A 64 6.32 9.35 5.79
C ALA A 64 6.42 7.83 5.99
N THR A 65 6.05 7.04 4.99
CA THR A 65 6.14 5.58 5.01
C THR A 65 7.59 5.11 5.15
N VAL A 66 8.53 5.71 4.38
CA VAL A 66 9.96 5.35 4.48
C VAL A 66 10.54 5.72 5.85
N LYS A 67 10.24 6.93 6.35
CA LYS A 67 10.72 7.39 7.67
C LYS A 67 10.23 6.52 8.83
N SER A 68 9.02 5.96 8.74
CA SER A 68 8.49 5.06 9.77
C SER A 68 9.26 3.75 9.86
N SER A 69 9.96 3.35 8.80
CA SER A 69 10.59 2.03 8.65
C SER A 69 9.61 0.84 8.76
N PHE A 70 8.31 1.06 8.71
CA PHE A 70 7.30 0.04 8.98
C PHE A 70 7.39 -1.12 7.99
N TYR A 71 7.59 -0.86 6.69
CA TYR A 71 7.86 -1.91 5.69
C TYR A 71 9.07 -2.75 6.07
N LYS A 72 10.21 -2.09 6.29
CA LYS A 72 11.47 -2.77 6.63
C LYS A 72 11.31 -3.63 7.88
N ASN A 73 10.72 -3.08 8.94
CA ASN A 73 10.55 -3.78 10.21
C ASN A 73 9.62 -5.00 10.08
N ASN A 74 8.50 -4.87 9.37
CA ASN A 74 7.56 -6.00 9.17
C ASN A 74 8.18 -7.11 8.31
N ILE A 75 8.87 -6.74 7.23
CA ILE A 75 9.54 -7.71 6.37
C ILE A 75 10.63 -8.45 7.15
N LEU A 76 11.51 -7.73 7.86
CA LEU A 76 12.61 -8.33 8.62
C LEU A 76 12.14 -9.13 9.84
N LYS A 77 10.95 -8.84 10.38
CA LYS A 77 10.34 -9.67 11.44
C LYS A 77 10.00 -11.08 10.94
N ILE A 78 9.63 -11.23 9.66
CA ILE A 78 9.28 -12.51 9.04
C ILE A 78 10.53 -13.15 8.42
N ARG A 79 11.34 -12.37 7.76
CA ARG A 79 12.53 -12.77 7.01
C ARG A 79 13.75 -11.90 7.43
N PRO A 80 14.44 -12.23 8.53
CA PRO A 80 15.53 -11.40 9.08
C PRO A 80 16.80 -11.40 8.20
N ASP A 81 16.93 -12.36 7.31
CA ASP A 81 18.09 -12.61 6.44
C ASP A 81 18.09 -11.79 5.14
N ILE A 82 16.98 -11.13 4.79
CA ILE A 82 16.85 -10.44 3.51
C ILE A 82 17.28 -8.97 3.56
N LYS A 83 17.63 -8.43 2.38
CA LYS A 83 17.98 -7.01 2.24
C LYS A 83 16.75 -6.21 1.82
N VAL A 84 16.42 -5.19 2.58
CA VAL A 84 15.29 -4.28 2.31
C VAL A 84 15.81 -2.88 2.07
N PHE A 85 15.63 -2.38 0.86
CA PHE A 85 16.00 -1.03 0.44
C PHE A 85 14.71 -0.21 0.25
N GLN A 86 14.67 0.98 0.84
CA GLN A 86 13.49 1.85 0.74
C GLN A 86 13.87 3.15 0.06
N GLN A 87 13.05 3.59 -0.88
CA GLN A 87 13.21 4.86 -1.59
C GLN A 87 11.98 5.73 -1.41
N SER A 88 12.20 6.94 -0.90
CA SER A 88 11.18 7.97 -0.77
C SER A 88 10.90 8.62 -2.13
N CYS A 89 9.61 8.79 -2.47
CA CYS A 89 9.12 9.38 -3.72
C CYS A 89 8.19 10.57 -3.42
N PRO A 90 8.72 11.72 -2.97
CA PRO A 90 7.91 12.82 -2.45
C PRO A 90 6.98 13.46 -3.49
N GLU A 91 7.34 13.43 -4.78
CA GLU A 91 6.59 14.11 -5.83
C GLU A 91 5.60 13.21 -6.58
N PHE A 92 5.71 11.88 -6.50
CA PHE A 92 4.85 10.99 -7.29
C PHE A 92 3.36 11.22 -7.05
N VAL A 93 2.93 11.35 -5.78
CA VAL A 93 1.50 11.49 -5.48
C VAL A 93 0.95 12.78 -6.08
N SER A 94 1.63 13.91 -5.88
CA SER A 94 1.17 15.20 -6.41
C SER A 94 1.12 15.24 -7.95
N GLU A 95 2.05 14.56 -8.61
CA GLU A 95 2.04 14.46 -10.08
C GLU A 95 0.94 13.54 -10.60
N ILE A 96 0.69 12.42 -9.92
CA ILE A 96 -0.37 11.47 -10.29
C ILE A 96 -1.75 12.07 -10.08
N GLU A 97 -1.95 12.87 -9.02
CA GLU A 97 -3.22 13.53 -8.70
C GLU A 97 -3.45 14.84 -9.45
N SER A 98 -2.47 15.29 -10.24
CA SER A 98 -2.64 16.56 -10.97
C SER A 98 -3.74 16.44 -12.04
N ILE A 99 -4.52 17.52 -12.22
CA ILE A 99 -5.58 17.62 -13.25
C ILE A 99 -5.02 17.35 -14.65
N SER A 100 -3.77 17.75 -14.89
CA SER A 100 -3.04 17.49 -16.13
C SER A 100 -1.76 16.72 -15.81
N ILE A 101 -1.80 15.41 -16.00
CA ILE A 101 -0.65 14.53 -15.70
C ILE A 101 0.50 14.84 -16.68
N ASP A 102 1.64 15.27 -16.14
CA ASP A 102 2.88 15.41 -16.91
C ASP A 102 3.65 14.08 -16.95
N TYR A 103 3.36 13.29 -17.97
CA TYR A 103 4.03 11.99 -18.17
C TYR A 103 5.55 12.12 -18.36
N LYS A 104 6.06 13.24 -18.88
CA LYS A 104 7.52 13.46 -19.00
C LYS A 104 8.14 13.62 -17.62
N LYS A 105 7.50 14.40 -16.75
CA LYS A 105 7.93 14.57 -15.36
C LYS A 105 7.86 13.26 -14.57
N ILE A 106 6.77 12.50 -14.70
CA ILE A 106 6.65 11.19 -14.04
C ILE A 106 7.75 10.23 -14.52
N ASN A 107 8.05 10.21 -15.82
CA ASN A 107 9.14 9.41 -16.36
C ASN A 107 10.51 9.81 -15.79
N TYR A 108 10.80 11.09 -15.69
CA TYR A 108 12.02 11.60 -15.05
C TYR A 108 12.10 11.20 -13.56
N LEU A 109 11.02 11.39 -12.81
CA LEU A 109 10.94 11.02 -11.41
C LEU A 109 11.08 9.51 -11.20
N ALA A 110 10.56 8.71 -12.11
CA ALA A 110 10.71 7.25 -12.06
C ALA A 110 12.17 6.84 -12.20
N ASP A 111 12.95 7.44 -13.12
CA ASP A 111 14.38 7.19 -13.23
C ASP A 111 15.14 7.63 -11.96
N LEU A 112 14.79 8.79 -11.43
CA LEU A 112 15.39 9.34 -10.21
C LEU A 112 15.19 8.42 -9.00
N TYR A 113 13.97 7.92 -8.81
CA TYR A 113 13.62 7.12 -7.63
C TYR A 113 13.94 5.62 -7.78
N LEU A 114 13.91 5.07 -8.99
CA LEU A 114 14.32 3.69 -9.24
C LEU A 114 15.83 3.50 -9.18
N GLY A 115 16.60 4.50 -9.64
CA GLY A 115 18.06 4.40 -9.76
C GLY A 115 18.77 3.90 -8.49
N PRO A 116 18.51 4.46 -7.30
CA PRO A 116 19.11 3.97 -6.05
C PRO A 116 18.76 2.53 -5.70
N LEU A 117 17.53 2.08 -5.99
CA LEU A 117 17.10 0.70 -5.73
C LEU A 117 17.76 -0.29 -6.69
N LEU A 118 17.83 0.05 -7.98
CA LEU A 118 18.42 -0.81 -9.01
C LEU A 118 19.91 -1.03 -8.79
N LYS A 119 20.65 -0.05 -8.27
CA LYS A 119 22.05 -0.19 -7.87
C LYS A 119 22.27 -1.24 -6.77
N ASN A 120 21.24 -1.62 -6.04
CA ASN A 120 21.28 -2.62 -4.98
C ASN A 120 20.87 -4.02 -5.45
N ASN A 121 20.73 -4.24 -6.76
CA ASN A 121 20.36 -5.54 -7.36
C ASN A 121 19.12 -6.15 -6.69
N ILE A 122 18.04 -5.37 -6.60
CA ILE A 122 16.77 -5.88 -6.08
C ILE A 122 16.15 -6.89 -7.04
N SER A 123 15.45 -7.88 -6.51
CA SER A 123 14.71 -8.89 -7.29
C SER A 123 13.19 -8.70 -7.22
N GLU A 124 12.72 -7.99 -6.22
CA GLU A 124 11.30 -7.61 -6.07
C GLU A 124 11.20 -6.11 -5.77
N LEU A 125 10.18 -5.46 -6.35
CA LEU A 125 9.87 -4.05 -6.15
C LEU A 125 8.45 -3.91 -5.62
N ILE A 126 8.29 -3.44 -4.39
CA ILE A 126 6.98 -3.18 -3.78
C ILE A 126 6.53 -1.75 -4.08
N LEU A 127 5.29 -1.61 -4.57
CA LEU A 127 4.61 -0.33 -4.75
C LEU A 127 3.99 0.11 -3.42
N GLY A 128 4.79 0.71 -2.54
CA GLY A 128 4.42 1.10 -1.17
C GLY A 128 3.58 2.37 -1.05
N CYS A 129 2.78 2.66 -2.07
CA CYS A 129 1.75 3.70 -2.09
C CYS A 129 0.60 3.27 -3.01
N SER A 130 -0.65 3.50 -2.58
CA SER A 130 -1.85 3.13 -3.34
C SER A 130 -2.00 3.88 -4.69
N HIS A 131 -1.26 4.97 -4.90
CA HIS A 131 -1.22 5.69 -6.18
C HIS A 131 -0.27 5.07 -7.21
N TYR A 132 0.77 4.35 -6.78
CA TYR A 132 1.82 3.90 -7.71
C TYR A 132 1.37 2.83 -8.71
N PRO A 133 0.37 1.99 -8.45
CA PRO A 133 -0.21 1.14 -9.49
C PRO A 133 -0.76 1.92 -10.69
N LEU A 134 -1.17 3.19 -10.54
CA LEU A 134 -1.62 4.05 -11.64
C LEU A 134 -0.50 4.38 -12.65
N ILE A 135 0.75 4.34 -12.23
CA ILE A 135 1.94 4.53 -13.08
C ILE A 135 2.72 3.22 -13.30
N TYR A 136 2.06 2.07 -13.09
CA TYR A 136 2.68 0.75 -13.21
C TYR A 136 3.44 0.56 -14.52
N GLN A 137 2.82 0.94 -15.65
CA GLN A 137 3.44 0.77 -16.97
C GLN A 137 4.76 1.54 -17.09
N ILE A 138 4.79 2.79 -16.61
CA ILE A 138 6.01 3.62 -16.63
C ILE A 138 7.11 2.96 -15.77
N LEU A 139 6.77 2.47 -14.58
CA LEU A 139 7.75 1.78 -13.73
C LEU A 139 8.22 0.48 -14.35
N ARG A 140 7.32 -0.29 -14.98
CA ARG A 140 7.64 -1.57 -15.62
C ARG A 140 8.62 -1.41 -16.78
N GLU A 141 8.48 -0.37 -17.59
CA GLU A 141 9.35 -0.08 -18.73
C GLU A 141 10.80 0.32 -18.33
N LYS A 142 10.98 0.76 -17.08
CA LYS A 142 12.28 1.24 -16.57
C LYS A 142 13.10 0.20 -15.80
N ILE A 143 12.55 -0.97 -15.56
CA ILE A 143 13.23 -2.02 -14.80
C ILE A 143 13.30 -3.32 -15.60
N SER A 144 14.29 -4.17 -15.30
CA SER A 144 14.42 -5.49 -15.94
C SER A 144 13.16 -6.33 -15.74
N SER A 145 12.82 -7.16 -16.74
CA SER A 145 11.75 -8.15 -16.63
C SER A 145 11.93 -9.12 -15.46
N ASP A 146 13.17 -9.34 -15.03
CA ASP A 146 13.52 -10.24 -13.93
C ASP A 146 13.13 -9.66 -12.55
N ILE A 147 12.90 -8.35 -12.46
CA ILE A 147 12.42 -7.71 -11.24
C ILE A 147 10.91 -7.82 -11.18
N LYS A 148 10.39 -8.55 -10.20
CA LYS A 148 8.96 -8.68 -9.98
C LYS A 148 8.41 -7.42 -9.31
N ILE A 149 7.43 -6.78 -9.93
CA ILE A 149 6.67 -5.69 -9.27
C ILE A 149 5.55 -6.30 -8.44
N ILE A 150 5.42 -5.82 -7.21
CA ILE A 150 4.42 -6.28 -6.24
C ILE A 150 3.50 -5.11 -5.88
N ASP A 151 2.21 -5.28 -6.16
CA ASP A 151 1.14 -4.44 -5.65
C ASP A 151 0.62 -5.04 -4.33
N PRO A 152 0.76 -4.34 -3.19
CA PRO A 152 0.29 -4.83 -1.90
C PRO A 152 -1.21 -5.10 -1.82
N SER A 153 -2.01 -4.46 -2.67
CA SER A 153 -3.47 -4.63 -2.69
C SER A 153 -3.90 -6.06 -3.01
N ILE A 154 -3.10 -6.78 -3.81
CA ILE A 154 -3.36 -8.18 -4.17
C ILE A 154 -3.26 -9.08 -2.93
N ALA A 155 -2.21 -8.91 -2.12
CA ALA A 155 -2.02 -9.67 -0.89
C ALA A 155 -3.10 -9.34 0.14
N LEU A 156 -3.46 -8.06 0.27
CA LEU A 156 -4.53 -7.59 1.15
C LEU A 156 -5.87 -8.21 0.77
N THR A 157 -6.22 -8.22 -0.52
CA THR A 157 -7.46 -8.82 -1.02
C THR A 157 -7.50 -10.32 -0.74
N ASN A 158 -6.39 -11.04 -0.94
CA ASN A 158 -6.31 -12.47 -0.64
C ASN A 158 -6.50 -12.75 0.86
N ASN A 159 -5.90 -11.95 1.73
CA ASN A 159 -6.07 -12.09 3.19
C ASN A 159 -7.52 -11.85 3.61
N LEU A 160 -8.15 -10.81 3.05
CA LEU A 160 -9.56 -10.51 3.30
C LEU A 160 -10.48 -11.66 2.84
N ASN A 161 -10.25 -12.18 1.64
CA ASN A 161 -11.00 -13.30 1.10
C ASN A 161 -10.86 -14.55 1.97
N ASN A 162 -9.66 -14.87 2.43
CA ASN A 162 -9.41 -16.03 3.30
C ASN A 162 -10.10 -15.87 4.67
N PHE A 163 -10.21 -14.65 5.17
CA PHE A 163 -10.88 -14.37 6.44
C PHE A 163 -12.41 -14.55 6.35
N PHE A 164 -13.03 -13.95 5.33
CA PHE A 164 -14.48 -13.99 5.18
C PHE A 164 -14.99 -15.24 4.47
N TYR A 165 -14.16 -15.86 3.62
CA TYR A 165 -14.54 -17.00 2.78
C TYR A 165 -13.51 -18.14 2.87
N PRO A 166 -13.28 -18.74 4.04
CA PRO A 166 -12.22 -19.75 4.23
C PRO A 166 -12.39 -21.00 3.37
N SER A 167 -13.57 -21.25 2.80
CA SER A 167 -13.86 -22.38 1.92
C SER A 167 -13.76 -22.08 0.42
N ASN A 168 -13.18 -20.95 0.02
CA ASN A 168 -13.11 -20.48 -1.38
C ASN A 168 -14.46 -20.39 -2.12
N LYS A 169 -15.57 -20.40 -1.40
CA LYS A 169 -16.90 -20.17 -1.97
C LYS A 169 -17.12 -18.67 -2.10
N PHE A 170 -16.62 -18.09 -3.19
CA PHE A 170 -17.00 -16.73 -3.57
C PHE A 170 -18.50 -16.68 -3.82
N HIS A 171 -19.25 -16.07 -2.94
CA HIS A 171 -20.57 -15.59 -3.28
C HIS A 171 -20.35 -14.39 -4.22
N LYS A 172 -20.50 -14.61 -5.53
CA LYS A 172 -20.70 -13.51 -6.48
C LYS A 172 -22.02 -12.85 -6.15
N SER A 173 -22.02 -11.94 -5.19
CA SER A 173 -23.07 -10.94 -5.10
C SER A 173 -22.84 -9.98 -6.27
N ASN A 174 -23.72 -10.02 -7.25
CA ASN A 174 -23.72 -9.04 -8.37
C ASN A 174 -24.34 -7.70 -7.95
N LYS A 175 -24.50 -7.44 -6.66
CA LYS A 175 -25.20 -6.25 -6.16
C LYS A 175 -24.29 -5.51 -5.19
N TYR A 176 -23.88 -4.32 -5.60
CA TYR A 176 -23.31 -3.28 -4.72
C TYR A 176 -24.46 -2.60 -3.93
N ASP A 177 -25.34 -3.42 -3.34
CA ASP A 177 -26.63 -2.94 -2.86
C ASP A 177 -26.55 -2.00 -1.64
N ASN A 178 -25.38 -1.84 -0.99
CA ASN A 178 -25.21 -0.97 0.18
C ASN A 178 -23.78 -0.41 0.27
N VAL A 179 -23.30 0.28 -0.77
CA VAL A 179 -22.02 1.00 -0.70
C VAL A 179 -22.28 2.44 -0.34
N GLU A 180 -21.73 2.90 0.78
CA GLU A 180 -21.78 4.29 1.21
C GLU A 180 -20.39 4.92 1.06
N PHE A 181 -20.34 6.14 0.50
CA PHE A 181 -19.09 6.90 0.36
C PHE A 181 -19.09 8.06 1.34
N PHE A 182 -18.00 8.22 2.08
CA PHE A 182 -17.81 9.29 3.05
C PHE A 182 -16.51 10.04 2.74
N ALA A 183 -16.51 11.35 2.88
CA ALA A 183 -15.35 12.20 2.72
C ALA A 183 -15.24 13.18 3.89
N THR A 184 -14.02 13.52 4.30
CA THR A 184 -13.75 14.49 5.38
C THR A 184 -13.65 15.94 4.91
N GLY A 185 -13.72 16.17 3.60
CA GLY A 185 -13.67 17.48 2.96
C GLY A 185 -14.95 17.85 2.23
N LYS A 186 -14.95 19.01 1.57
CA LYS A 186 -16.01 19.35 0.61
C LYS A 186 -15.91 18.38 -0.58
N ILE A 187 -17.04 17.82 -0.94
CA ILE A 187 -17.20 17.10 -2.20
C ILE A 187 -17.60 18.18 -3.20
N ASP A 188 -16.68 18.55 -4.10
CA ASP A 188 -17.02 19.40 -5.24
C ASP A 188 -17.85 18.55 -6.19
N GLU A 189 -19.07 19.03 -6.52
CA GLU A 189 -20.01 18.41 -7.45
C GLU A 189 -19.50 18.42 -8.89
#